data_11181451a2d8ad161545c53eefaaa1d9
#
_entry.id   11181451a2d8ad161545c53eefaaa1d9
#
_cell.length_a   1.000
_cell.length_b   1.000
_cell.length_c   1.000
_cell.angle_alpha   90.00
_cell.angle_beta   90.00
_cell.angle_gamma   90.00
#
_symmetry.space_group_name_H-M   'P 1'
#
loop_
_entity.id
_entity.type
_entity.pdbx_description
1 polymer ?
#
loop_
_entity_poly.entity_id
_entity_poly.type
_entity_poly.pdbx_seq_one_letter_code
_entity_poly.pdbx_strand_id
1 'polypeptide(L)'
;MKLSKLLIVKIIFIFTSSQLLFNISKVKAAEEIKIIYSPFSRTIKVSSLKTFAEDGNSTKKLKKILRATGSPDKEIRSVLNKKFEIPITIASKLVYSEIGNIFLTRLSSIIHPPKADDERTGMLALRASVVQGIKIGNGKIDLIKFFEGYPTKTVILDVNALSKVMNKVES
;
A
#
# COMPACT_ATOMS: atom_id res chain seq x y z
N MET A 1 -42.42 -32.32 -21.17
CA MET A 1 -42.04 -32.53 -19.77
C MET A 1 -42.24 -31.21 -19.05
N LYS A 2 -43.32 -31.04 -18.28
CA LYS A 2 -43.62 -29.77 -17.57
C LYS A 2 -42.80 -29.75 -16.27
N LEU A 3 -41.78 -28.93 -16.20
CA LEU A 3 -41.10 -28.66 -14.92
C LEU A 3 -42.13 -28.11 -13.95
N SER A 4 -42.21 -28.68 -12.72
CA SER A 4 -43.18 -28.22 -11.71
C SER A 4 -42.80 -26.79 -11.33
N LYS A 5 -43.79 -25.91 -11.13
CA LYS A 5 -43.63 -24.52 -10.68
C LYS A 5 -42.77 -24.44 -9.42
N LEU A 6 -42.81 -25.47 -8.57
CA LEU A 6 -42.00 -25.60 -7.35
C LEU A 6 -40.51 -25.74 -7.61
N LEU A 7 -40.13 -26.42 -8.72
CA LEU A 7 -38.71 -26.60 -9.11
C LEU A 7 -38.14 -25.29 -9.65
N ILE A 8 -38.91 -24.53 -10.41
CA ILE A 8 -38.54 -23.21 -10.92
C ILE A 8 -38.32 -22.22 -9.77
N VAL A 9 -39.20 -22.20 -8.78
CA VAL A 9 -39.06 -21.33 -7.60
C VAL A 9 -37.78 -21.68 -6.79
N LYS A 10 -37.49 -22.98 -6.61
CA LYS A 10 -36.28 -23.41 -5.92
C LYS A 10 -35.00 -23.00 -6.67
N ILE A 11 -34.99 -23.12 -8.00
CA ILE A 11 -33.85 -22.71 -8.85
C ILE A 11 -33.64 -21.19 -8.78
N ILE A 12 -34.70 -20.39 -8.82
CA ILE A 12 -34.63 -18.93 -8.71
C ILE A 12 -34.13 -18.54 -7.31
N PHE A 13 -34.55 -19.23 -6.24
CA PHE A 13 -34.11 -18.93 -4.87
C PHE A 13 -32.62 -19.25 -4.65
N ILE A 14 -32.10 -20.32 -5.27
CA ILE A 14 -30.67 -20.68 -5.23
C ILE A 14 -29.84 -19.66 -6.02
N PHE A 15 -30.35 -19.17 -7.16
CA PHE A 15 -29.64 -18.20 -7.99
C PHE A 15 -29.59 -16.80 -7.36
N THR A 16 -30.66 -16.39 -6.65
CA THR A 16 -30.69 -15.10 -5.94
C THR A 16 -29.85 -15.10 -4.66
N SER A 17 -29.73 -16.23 -3.96
CA SER A 17 -28.89 -16.31 -2.75
C SER A 17 -27.38 -16.33 -3.07
N SER A 18 -26.97 -16.79 -4.26
CA SER A 18 -25.57 -16.78 -4.66
C SER A 18 -25.04 -15.38 -5.04
N GLN A 19 -25.91 -14.43 -5.36
CA GLN A 19 -25.53 -13.04 -5.65
C GLN A 19 -25.16 -12.23 -4.40
N LEU A 20 -25.62 -12.64 -3.22
CA LEU A 20 -25.36 -11.95 -1.95
C LEU A 20 -23.98 -12.24 -1.36
N LEU A 21 -23.25 -13.24 -1.86
CA LEU A 21 -21.94 -13.63 -1.35
C LEU A 21 -20.76 -12.95 -2.07
N PHE A 22 -21.02 -12.21 -3.15
CA PHE A 22 -19.97 -11.51 -3.90
C PHE A 22 -19.85 -10.01 -3.58
N ASN A 23 -20.15 -9.60 -2.35
CA ASN A 23 -19.61 -8.34 -1.86
C ASN A 23 -18.11 -8.52 -1.60
N ILE A 24 -17.32 -8.68 -2.67
CA ILE A 24 -15.88 -8.51 -2.62
C ILE A 24 -15.69 -7.04 -2.24
N SER A 25 -15.46 -6.78 -0.96
CA SER A 25 -15.01 -5.47 -0.51
C SER A 25 -13.80 -5.12 -1.36
N LYS A 26 -13.96 -4.16 -2.27
CA LYS A 26 -12.82 -3.62 -3.02
C LYS A 26 -11.81 -3.18 -1.97
N VAL A 27 -10.68 -3.87 -1.90
CA VAL A 27 -9.56 -3.45 -1.06
C VAL A 27 -9.30 -1.99 -1.44
N LYS A 28 -9.58 -1.09 -0.51
CA LYS A 28 -9.39 0.34 -0.77
C LYS A 28 -7.89 0.56 -0.85
N ALA A 29 -7.42 0.92 -2.04
CA ALA A 29 -6.08 1.43 -2.24
C ALA A 29 -5.82 2.61 -1.29
N ALA A 30 -4.60 2.80 -0.85
CA ALA A 30 -4.28 3.96 -0.03
C ALA A 30 -4.51 5.25 -0.83
N GLU A 31 -5.30 6.14 -0.26
CA GLU A 31 -5.58 7.46 -0.79
C GLU A 31 -4.60 8.50 -0.20
N GLU A 32 -4.11 8.25 1.01
CA GLU A 32 -3.36 9.20 1.80
C GLU A 32 -2.15 8.56 2.50
N ILE A 33 -1.07 9.33 2.58
CA ILE A 33 0.11 9.02 3.39
C ILE A 33 0.19 10.09 4.48
N LYS A 34 0.09 9.67 5.75
CA LYS A 34 0.31 10.52 6.91
C LYS A 34 1.75 10.36 7.38
N ILE A 35 2.54 11.39 7.17
CA ILE A 35 3.95 11.47 7.61
C ILE A 35 3.97 12.00 9.04
N ILE A 36 4.59 11.26 9.95
CA ILE A 36 4.77 11.65 11.36
C ILE A 36 6.23 12.02 11.59
N TYR A 37 6.45 13.21 12.11
CA TYR A 37 7.75 13.70 12.58
C TYR A 37 7.48 14.53 13.83
N SER A 38 7.57 13.88 14.99
CA SER A 38 7.14 14.48 16.27
C SER A 38 7.81 15.84 16.55
N PRO A 39 7.03 16.81 17.05
CA PRO A 39 5.62 16.72 17.44
C PRO A 39 4.61 16.95 16.31
N PHE A 40 5.03 16.96 15.06
CA PHE A 40 4.19 17.31 13.92
C PHE A 40 3.77 16.10 13.09
N SER A 41 2.72 16.27 12.30
CA SER A 41 2.35 15.36 11.24
C SER A 41 1.81 16.10 10.01
N ARG A 42 1.93 15.49 8.85
CA ARG A 42 1.40 16.01 7.58
C ARG A 42 0.81 14.86 6.78
N THR A 43 -0.31 15.12 6.11
CA THR A 43 -0.95 14.16 5.22
C THR A 43 -0.84 14.63 3.79
N ILE A 44 -0.42 13.75 2.89
CA ILE A 44 -0.37 13.96 1.44
C ILE A 44 -1.24 12.92 0.75
N LYS A 45 -1.82 13.29 -0.41
CA LYS A 45 -2.56 12.34 -1.24
C LYS A 45 -1.59 11.53 -2.09
N VAL A 46 -1.81 10.22 -2.21
CA VAL A 46 -1.04 9.35 -3.12
C VAL A 46 -1.15 9.86 -4.56
N SER A 47 -2.35 10.32 -4.98
CA SER A 47 -2.55 10.93 -6.30
C SER A 47 -1.68 12.17 -6.54
N SER A 48 -1.50 13.04 -5.54
CA SER A 48 -0.61 14.20 -5.66
C SER A 48 0.86 13.81 -5.79
N LEU A 49 1.27 12.74 -5.10
CA LEU A 49 2.62 12.20 -5.21
C LEU A 49 2.85 11.57 -6.59
N LYS A 50 1.84 10.87 -7.12
CA LYS A 50 1.84 10.31 -8.47
C LYS A 50 1.99 11.39 -9.54
N THR A 51 1.15 12.44 -9.51
CA THR A 51 1.25 13.58 -10.45
C THR A 51 2.64 14.22 -10.37
N PHE A 52 3.19 14.39 -9.17
CA PHE A 52 4.54 14.92 -9.03
C PHE A 52 5.61 13.99 -9.63
N ALA A 53 5.50 12.69 -9.43
CA ALA A 53 6.41 11.71 -10.02
C ALA A 53 6.36 11.74 -11.56
N GLU A 54 5.17 11.76 -12.14
CA GLU A 54 4.95 11.75 -13.59
C GLU A 54 5.34 13.09 -14.25
N ASP A 55 4.77 14.19 -13.80
CA ASP A 55 4.82 15.50 -14.49
C ASP A 55 5.72 16.52 -13.79
N GLY A 56 6.17 16.26 -12.56
CA GLY A 56 6.86 17.25 -11.74
C GLY A 56 5.94 18.29 -11.09
N ASN A 57 4.63 18.22 -11.36
CA ASN A 57 3.66 19.15 -10.79
C ASN A 57 3.34 18.80 -9.35
N SER A 58 3.43 19.77 -8.45
CA SER A 58 3.16 19.56 -7.03
C SER A 58 2.15 20.56 -6.48
N THR A 59 1.24 20.10 -5.63
CA THR A 59 0.38 21.00 -4.85
C THR A 59 1.22 21.84 -3.89
N LYS A 60 0.72 23.01 -3.48
CA LYS A 60 1.41 23.87 -2.49
C LYS A 60 1.80 23.09 -1.21
N LYS A 61 0.92 22.20 -0.75
CA LYS A 61 1.14 21.36 0.42
C LYS A 61 2.28 20.35 0.19
N LEU A 62 2.26 19.62 -0.93
CA LEU A 62 3.31 18.68 -1.29
C LEU A 62 4.65 19.38 -1.46
N LYS A 63 4.70 20.50 -2.19
CA LYS A 63 5.92 21.30 -2.38
C LYS A 63 6.57 21.73 -1.08
N LYS A 64 5.76 22.10 -0.06
CA LYS A 64 6.28 22.45 1.26
C LYS A 64 6.93 21.25 1.96
N ILE A 65 6.35 20.05 1.82
CA ILE A 65 6.88 18.81 2.40
C ILE A 65 8.16 18.40 1.67
N LEU A 66 8.16 18.41 0.34
CA LEU A 66 9.34 18.07 -0.46
C LEU A 66 10.53 18.97 -0.15
N ARG A 67 10.33 20.28 -0.02
CA ARG A 67 11.39 21.21 0.39
C ARG A 67 11.97 20.91 1.78
N ALA A 68 11.17 20.39 2.69
CA ALA A 68 11.64 20.01 4.02
C ALA A 68 12.57 18.79 4.01
N THR A 69 12.60 17.99 2.93
CA THR A 69 13.56 16.89 2.79
C THR A 69 14.98 17.36 2.46
N GLY A 70 15.13 18.59 1.97
CA GLY A 70 16.41 19.12 1.51
C GLY A 70 16.89 18.56 0.16
N SER A 71 16.19 17.57 -0.40
CA SER A 71 16.57 16.93 -1.67
C SER A 71 16.00 17.67 -2.88
N PRO A 72 16.74 17.75 -4.00
CA PRO A 72 16.23 18.31 -5.25
C PRO A 72 15.03 17.53 -5.79
N ASP A 73 14.05 18.22 -6.36
CA ASP A 73 12.83 17.62 -6.95
C ASP A 73 13.17 16.49 -7.94
N LYS A 74 14.27 16.63 -8.72
CA LYS A 74 14.73 15.62 -9.67
C LYS A 74 15.12 14.29 -8.98
N GLU A 75 15.79 14.37 -7.86
CA GLU A 75 16.20 13.17 -7.10
C GLU A 75 14.98 12.48 -6.51
N ILE A 76 14.08 13.24 -5.90
CA ILE A 76 12.84 12.69 -5.34
C ILE A 76 12.03 11.99 -6.43
N ARG A 77 11.88 12.62 -7.60
CA ARG A 77 11.19 12.03 -8.75
C ARG A 77 11.90 10.76 -9.24
N SER A 78 13.22 10.75 -9.27
CA SER A 78 14.00 9.55 -9.63
C SER A 78 13.69 8.37 -8.71
N VAL A 79 13.62 8.61 -7.40
CA VAL A 79 13.27 7.59 -6.41
C VAL A 79 11.83 7.12 -6.58
N LEU A 80 10.88 8.04 -6.77
CA LEU A 80 9.46 7.70 -6.95
C LEU A 80 9.19 6.88 -8.21
N ASN A 81 9.94 7.15 -9.29
CA ASN A 81 9.81 6.51 -10.59
C ASN A 81 10.70 5.26 -10.75
N LYS A 82 11.52 4.94 -9.74
CA LYS A 82 12.37 3.75 -9.80
C LYS A 82 11.52 2.49 -9.78
N LYS A 83 11.51 1.79 -10.90
CA LYS A 83 10.74 0.56 -11.08
C LYS A 83 11.61 -0.66 -10.84
N PHE A 84 11.03 -1.64 -10.16
CA PHE A 84 11.61 -2.96 -9.98
C PHE A 84 10.73 -3.97 -10.70
N GLU A 85 11.32 -4.80 -11.54
CA GLU A 85 10.63 -5.89 -12.24
C GLU A 85 10.82 -7.17 -11.44
N ILE A 86 9.74 -7.68 -10.88
CA ILE A 86 9.77 -8.86 -10.03
C ILE A 86 8.57 -9.73 -10.39
N PRO A 87 8.77 -10.98 -10.87
CA PRO A 87 7.67 -11.93 -11.03
C PRO A 87 6.90 -12.10 -9.73
N ILE A 88 5.57 -12.05 -9.78
CA ILE A 88 4.71 -12.11 -8.60
C ILE A 88 4.96 -13.36 -7.76
N THR A 89 5.31 -14.47 -8.40
CA THR A 89 5.64 -15.74 -7.71
C THR A 89 6.90 -15.62 -6.87
N ILE A 90 7.93 -14.90 -7.37
CA ILE A 90 9.18 -14.67 -6.64
C ILE A 90 8.93 -13.70 -5.49
N ALA A 91 8.23 -12.60 -5.76
CA ALA A 91 7.88 -11.63 -4.73
C ALA A 91 7.05 -12.27 -3.60
N SER A 92 6.06 -13.09 -3.95
CA SER A 92 5.27 -13.82 -2.95
C SER A 92 6.14 -14.75 -2.11
N LYS A 93 7.00 -15.58 -2.72
CA LYS A 93 7.92 -16.44 -1.97
C LYS A 93 8.79 -15.63 -1.02
N LEU A 94 9.31 -14.48 -1.46
CA LEU A 94 10.17 -13.63 -0.63
C LEU A 94 9.41 -13.04 0.56
N VAL A 95 8.25 -12.41 0.35
CA VAL A 95 7.49 -11.75 1.43
C VAL A 95 6.83 -12.74 2.41
N TYR A 96 6.74 -14.03 2.04
CA TYR A 96 6.27 -15.10 2.92
C TYR A 96 7.41 -15.94 3.50
N SER A 97 8.67 -15.68 3.14
CA SER A 97 9.83 -16.35 3.74
C SER A 97 10.07 -15.86 5.16
N GLU A 98 10.87 -16.61 5.91
CA GLU A 98 11.30 -16.22 7.26
C GLU A 98 12.06 -14.88 7.25
N ILE A 99 12.99 -14.71 6.31
CA ILE A 99 13.74 -13.45 6.13
C ILE A 99 12.80 -12.31 5.78
N GLY A 100 11.84 -12.55 4.87
CA GLY A 100 10.81 -11.59 4.51
C GLY A 100 9.93 -11.18 5.71
N ASN A 101 9.56 -12.14 6.56
CA ASN A 101 8.82 -11.86 7.79
C ASN A 101 9.60 -10.94 8.72
N ILE A 102 10.86 -11.25 9.00
CA ILE A 102 11.73 -10.43 9.86
C ILE A 102 11.87 -9.01 9.29
N PHE A 103 12.13 -8.89 7.98
CA PHE A 103 12.28 -7.61 7.32
C PHE A 103 10.99 -6.78 7.38
N LEU A 104 9.85 -7.38 7.01
CA LEU A 104 8.55 -6.69 7.00
C LEU A 104 8.09 -6.32 8.41
N THR A 105 8.38 -7.15 9.41
CA THR A 105 8.10 -6.81 10.81
C THR A 105 8.88 -5.57 11.26
N ARG A 106 10.17 -5.49 10.93
CA ARG A 106 10.97 -4.28 11.22
C ARG A 106 10.49 -3.07 10.46
N LEU A 107 10.14 -3.23 9.18
CA LEU A 107 9.62 -2.15 8.34
C LEU A 107 8.25 -1.66 8.83
N SER A 108 7.46 -2.53 9.49
CA SER A 108 6.14 -2.17 10.00
C SER A 108 6.17 -1.14 11.13
N SER A 109 7.29 -0.96 11.81
CA SER A 109 7.46 0.14 12.76
C SER A 109 7.57 1.52 12.09
N ILE A 110 7.94 1.54 10.79
CA ILE A 110 8.12 2.76 10.00
C ILE A 110 6.90 3.03 9.12
N ILE A 111 6.34 1.96 8.50
CA ILE A 111 5.21 2.04 7.58
C ILE A 111 4.13 1.09 8.05
N HIS A 112 3.01 1.65 8.52
CA HIS A 112 1.92 0.85 9.11
C HIS A 112 0.54 1.48 8.91
N PRO A 113 -0.57 0.73 9.12
CA PRO A 113 -1.91 1.29 9.18
C PRO A 113 -2.10 2.23 10.38
N PRO A 114 -3.07 3.16 10.36
CA PRO A 114 -3.31 4.09 11.47
C PRO A 114 -3.67 3.42 12.80
N LYS A 115 -4.21 2.21 12.75
CA LYS A 115 -4.65 1.42 13.91
C LYS A 115 -3.92 0.06 13.92
N ALA A 116 -2.61 0.08 13.78
CA ALA A 116 -1.81 -1.12 13.98
C ALA A 116 -1.54 -1.25 15.49
N ASP A 117 -2.37 -2.05 16.15
CA ASP A 117 -2.22 -2.32 17.58
C ASP A 117 -1.07 -3.32 17.84
N ASP A 118 -0.58 -3.98 16.78
CA ASP A 118 0.53 -4.92 16.81
C ASP A 118 1.40 -4.85 15.53
N GLU A 119 2.64 -5.35 15.63
CA GLU A 119 3.58 -5.44 14.51
C GLU A 119 3.08 -6.37 13.38
N ARG A 120 2.28 -7.39 13.72
CA ARG A 120 1.72 -8.34 12.76
C ARG A 120 0.78 -7.66 11.78
N THR A 121 -0.08 -6.76 12.25
CA THR A 121 -1.00 -6.00 11.40
C THR A 121 -0.23 -5.15 10.40
N GLY A 122 0.82 -4.47 10.83
CA GLY A 122 1.70 -3.69 9.95
C GLY A 122 2.42 -4.57 8.92
N MET A 123 3.00 -5.68 9.37
CA MET A 123 3.67 -6.65 8.49
C MET A 123 2.72 -7.21 7.42
N LEU A 124 1.50 -7.60 7.79
CA LEU A 124 0.50 -8.11 6.84
C LEU A 124 0.08 -7.06 5.82
N ALA A 125 -0.07 -5.80 6.24
CA ALA A 125 -0.39 -4.69 5.36
C ALA A 125 0.75 -4.44 4.34
N LEU A 126 2.00 -4.46 4.77
CA LEU A 126 3.18 -4.33 3.90
C LEU A 126 3.26 -5.48 2.89
N ARG A 127 3.02 -6.72 3.34
CA ARG A 127 2.98 -7.90 2.46
C ARG A 127 1.93 -7.75 1.38
N ALA A 128 0.70 -7.37 1.76
CA ALA A 128 -0.39 -7.11 0.83
C ALA A 128 -0.03 -5.99 -0.16
N SER A 129 0.59 -4.92 0.32
CA SER A 129 1.04 -3.78 -0.49
C SER A 129 2.02 -4.19 -1.59
N VAL A 130 3.02 -5.01 -1.27
CA VAL A 130 3.99 -5.51 -2.26
C VAL A 130 3.30 -6.37 -3.32
N VAL A 131 2.51 -7.36 -2.90
CA VAL A 131 1.83 -8.29 -3.82
C VAL A 131 0.82 -7.55 -4.72
N GLN A 132 0.00 -6.66 -4.14
CA GLN A 132 -0.97 -5.88 -4.92
C GLN A 132 -0.29 -4.84 -5.79
N GLY A 133 0.77 -4.18 -5.32
CA GLY A 133 1.53 -3.20 -6.10
C GLY A 133 2.13 -3.83 -7.36
N ILE A 134 2.70 -5.03 -7.26
CA ILE A 134 3.22 -5.80 -8.41
C ILE A 134 2.08 -6.17 -9.37
N LYS A 135 0.93 -6.60 -8.84
CA LYS A 135 -0.26 -6.94 -9.65
C LYS A 135 -0.78 -5.71 -10.41
N ILE A 136 -0.93 -4.57 -9.75
CA ILE A 136 -1.36 -3.30 -10.36
C ILE A 136 -0.36 -2.85 -11.44
N GLY A 137 0.93 -3.07 -11.21
CA GLY A 137 2.00 -2.69 -12.12
C GLY A 137 2.35 -3.72 -13.20
N ASN A 138 1.56 -4.80 -13.36
CA ASN A 138 1.81 -5.88 -14.33
C ASN A 138 3.24 -6.45 -14.24
N GLY A 139 3.67 -6.80 -13.03
CA GLY A 139 5.01 -7.34 -12.77
C GLY A 139 6.07 -6.29 -12.44
N LYS A 140 5.71 -5.01 -12.44
CA LYS A 140 6.60 -3.89 -12.08
C LYS A 140 6.07 -3.17 -10.85
N ILE A 141 6.93 -2.89 -9.89
CA ILE A 141 6.57 -2.13 -8.71
C ILE A 141 7.47 -0.90 -8.57
N ASP A 142 6.87 0.22 -8.24
CA ASP A 142 7.50 1.46 -7.78
C ASP A 142 6.84 1.91 -6.47
N LEU A 143 7.29 2.99 -5.88
CA LEU A 143 6.72 3.50 -4.64
C LEU A 143 5.25 3.91 -4.77
N ILE A 144 4.83 4.41 -5.92
CA ILE A 144 3.43 4.78 -6.16
C ILE A 144 2.57 3.52 -6.17
N LYS A 145 2.97 2.47 -6.91
CA LYS A 145 2.27 1.19 -6.96
C LYS A 145 2.24 0.49 -5.61
N PHE A 146 3.31 0.61 -4.83
CA PHE A 146 3.35 0.12 -3.47
C PHE A 146 2.25 0.77 -2.61
N PHE A 147 2.10 2.10 -2.64
CA PHE A 147 1.03 2.78 -1.92
C PHE A 147 -0.36 2.51 -2.50
N GLU A 148 -0.50 2.47 -3.83
CA GLU A 148 -1.77 2.08 -4.49
C GLU A 148 -2.20 0.65 -4.11
N GLY A 149 -1.25 -0.25 -3.81
CA GLY A 149 -1.51 -1.61 -3.34
C GLY A 149 -1.75 -1.74 -1.83
N TYR A 150 -1.58 -0.67 -1.06
CA TYR A 150 -1.69 -0.74 0.40
C TYR A 150 -3.15 -0.92 0.84
N PRO A 151 -3.45 -1.84 1.79
CA PRO A 151 -4.82 -2.30 2.05
C PRO A 151 -5.68 -1.37 2.91
N THR A 152 -5.17 -0.20 3.30
CA THR A 152 -5.92 0.79 4.09
C THR A 152 -5.95 2.15 3.41
N LYS A 153 -7.01 2.94 3.66
CA LYS A 153 -7.18 4.28 3.10
C LYS A 153 -6.01 5.22 3.41
N THR A 154 -5.45 5.10 4.61
CA THR A 154 -4.33 5.91 5.08
C THR A 154 -3.17 5.00 5.45
N VAL A 155 -1.97 5.39 5.05
CA VAL A 155 -0.70 4.80 5.48
C VAL A 155 0.00 5.75 6.41
N ILE A 156 0.49 5.27 7.53
CA ILE A 156 1.41 6.03 8.39
C ILE A 156 2.83 5.81 7.89
N LEU A 157 3.59 6.89 7.75
CA LEU A 157 5.04 6.89 7.56
C LEU A 157 5.67 7.61 8.77
N ASP A 158 6.25 6.84 9.68
CA ASP A 158 6.88 7.38 10.89
C ASP A 158 8.37 7.66 10.64
N VAL A 159 8.69 8.95 10.43
CA VAL A 159 10.06 9.41 10.19
C VAL A 159 10.92 9.32 11.45
N ASN A 160 10.31 9.39 12.66
CA ASN A 160 11.08 9.25 13.90
C ASN A 160 11.55 7.80 14.08
N ALA A 161 10.68 6.82 13.74
CA ALA A 161 11.06 5.41 13.75
C ALA A 161 12.14 5.13 12.70
N LEU A 162 12.03 5.72 11.49
CA LEU A 162 13.04 5.62 10.45
C LEU A 162 14.41 6.15 10.94
N SER A 163 14.44 7.34 11.53
CA SER A 163 15.67 7.94 12.06
C SER A 163 16.33 7.08 13.13
N LYS A 164 15.54 6.47 14.02
CA LYS A 164 16.06 5.54 15.04
C LYS A 164 16.73 4.31 14.43
N VAL A 165 16.14 3.78 13.35
CA VAL A 165 16.72 2.62 12.63
C VAL A 165 18.02 3.01 11.94
N MET A 166 18.06 4.18 11.27
CA MET A 166 19.25 4.67 10.59
C MET A 166 20.42 4.89 11.56
N ASN A 167 20.18 5.55 12.68
CA ASN A 167 21.23 5.79 13.70
C ASN A 167 21.80 4.50 14.30
N LYS A 168 21.01 3.42 14.32
CA LYS A 168 21.48 2.10 14.79
C LYS A 168 22.36 1.37 13.78
N VAL A 169 22.29 1.71 12.51
CA VAL A 169 23.10 1.09 11.45
C VAL A 169 24.47 1.77 11.35
N GLU A 170 24.54 3.05 11.76
CA GLU A 170 25.76 3.87 11.72
C GLU A 170 26.63 3.75 12.98
N SER A 171 26.11 3.12 14.06
CA SER A 171 26.80 2.88 15.32
C SER A 171 27.38 1.46 15.39
#